data_a7c33b5789b9017aea5b9ef6fe49350b
#
_entry.id   a7c33b5789b9017aea5b9ef6fe49350b
#
_cell.length_a   1.000
_cell.length_b   1.000
_cell.length_c   1.000
_cell.angle_alpha   90.00
_cell.angle_beta   90.00
_cell.angle_gamma   90.00
#
_symmetry.space_group_name_H-M   'P 1'
#
loop_
_entity.id
_entity.type
_entity.pdbx_description
1 polymer ?
#
loop_
_entity_poly.entity_id
_entity_poly.type
_entity_poly.pdbx_seq_one_letter_code
_entity_poly.pdbx_strand_id
1 'polypeptide(L)'
;MDSTATSLLSVSPPAPRRTRPRPQLVPALPRLSVVVVNYLRWQDTAALVRQLRTAPALRHGAAEVIIVDNDSPWHPLIAQLRRMPGVSLRRWRGNRGFARAVNEGVRLSRGDWVLLLNPDMSLDGCFLDKALARAEELARADLHTGILGFGLRDGDGSCQRSAGPFPTLASSLARLLLPRPWRKYYLRAATTCRPVDWVTGCCLLVRRTCWENLGGLDDAFFLYYEDVDLCRRARERGWTVWHEPSLSATHHHPLHGRAVPAHLRLVTRHALLTYALKHWPHWQTRLLAGIIRIETWWRQRLAWQRGDDLRAGLFDTLGRMVGDFARGRIGAAGRRLLRVVRRREEWRAAVSNHCDSEF
;
A
#
# COMPACT_ATOMS: atom_id res chain seq x y z
N MET A 1 -7.73 -94.63 42.82
CA MET A 1 -8.53 -93.94 41.78
C MET A 1 -8.35 -92.50 41.88
N ASP A 2 -7.27 -91.97 41.28
CA ASP A 2 -6.89 -90.60 41.33
C ASP A 2 -7.43 -89.87 40.10
N SER A 3 -8.18 -88.80 40.34
CA SER A 3 -8.65 -87.94 39.30
C SER A 3 -7.91 -86.60 39.43
N THR A 4 -6.94 -86.40 38.54
CA THR A 4 -6.19 -85.13 38.43
C THR A 4 -6.99 -84.18 37.53
N ALA A 5 -7.53 -83.10 38.13
CA ALA A 5 -8.15 -82.00 37.42
C ALA A 5 -7.08 -80.99 36.95
N THR A 6 -6.91 -80.89 35.64
CA THR A 6 -6.02 -79.91 35.04
C THR A 6 -6.71 -78.55 34.95
N SER A 7 -6.24 -77.56 35.73
CA SER A 7 -6.67 -76.17 35.68
C SER A 7 -6.12 -75.46 34.46
N LEU A 8 -6.95 -75.09 33.49
CA LEU A 8 -6.61 -74.23 32.38
C LEU A 8 -6.60 -72.74 32.84
N LEU A 9 -5.42 -72.18 32.95
CA LEU A 9 -5.27 -70.70 33.15
C LEU A 9 -5.64 -69.99 31.85
N SER A 10 -6.72 -69.21 31.87
CA SER A 10 -7.13 -68.33 30.80
C SER A 10 -6.25 -67.07 30.83
N VAL A 11 -5.37 -66.89 29.83
CA VAL A 11 -4.57 -65.70 29.62
C VAL A 11 -5.42 -64.69 28.88
N SER A 12 -5.80 -63.60 29.53
CA SER A 12 -6.50 -62.45 28.93
C SER A 12 -5.56 -61.74 27.91
N PRO A 13 -6.07 -61.34 26.75
CA PRO A 13 -5.23 -60.60 25.78
C PRO A 13 -4.82 -59.20 26.31
N PRO A 14 -3.64 -58.71 25.98
CA PRO A 14 -3.15 -57.44 26.46
C PRO A 14 -4.04 -56.30 25.89
N ALA A 15 -4.38 -55.32 26.73
CA ALA A 15 -5.17 -54.16 26.38
C ALA A 15 -4.48 -53.35 25.24
N PRO A 16 -5.25 -52.79 24.28
CA PRO A 16 -4.69 -52.01 23.17
C PRO A 16 -3.91 -50.82 23.71
N ARG A 17 -2.67 -50.67 23.29
CA ARG A 17 -1.83 -49.51 23.63
C ARG A 17 -2.51 -48.24 23.12
N ARG A 18 -2.96 -47.38 24.00
CA ARG A 18 -3.42 -46.03 23.67
C ARG A 18 -2.25 -45.27 23.01
N THR A 19 -2.33 -45.10 21.69
CA THR A 19 -1.43 -44.21 20.96
C THR A 19 -1.65 -42.80 21.49
N ARG A 20 -0.62 -42.20 22.09
CA ARG A 20 -0.64 -40.78 22.45
C ARG A 20 -0.93 -39.97 21.19
N PRO A 21 -1.90 -39.03 21.21
CA PRO A 21 -2.14 -38.17 20.05
C PRO A 21 -0.81 -37.46 19.74
N ARG A 22 -0.39 -37.52 18.46
CA ARG A 22 0.76 -36.76 17.99
C ARG A 22 0.50 -35.29 18.33
N PRO A 23 1.46 -34.56 18.90
CA PRO A 23 1.31 -33.13 19.12
C PRO A 23 0.97 -32.49 17.78
N GLN A 24 -0.21 -31.86 17.68
CA GLN A 24 -0.56 -31.03 16.55
C GLN A 24 0.45 -29.88 16.56
N LEU A 25 1.37 -29.88 15.58
CA LEU A 25 2.25 -28.75 15.33
C LEU A 25 1.36 -27.55 15.04
N VAL A 26 1.23 -26.65 16.00
CA VAL A 26 0.61 -25.34 15.77
C VAL A 26 1.45 -24.70 14.66
N PRO A 27 0.84 -24.33 13.51
CA PRO A 27 1.58 -23.71 12.44
C PRO A 27 2.33 -22.49 13.01
N ALA A 28 3.63 -22.42 12.81
CA ALA A 28 4.39 -21.25 13.20
C ALA A 28 3.78 -20.01 12.55
N LEU A 29 3.64 -18.91 13.32
CA LEU A 29 3.15 -17.65 12.78
C LEU A 29 4.07 -17.20 11.65
N PRO A 30 3.51 -16.62 10.56
CA PRO A 30 4.33 -16.08 9.49
C PRO A 30 5.21 -14.97 10.04
N ARG A 31 6.46 -14.89 9.57
CA ARG A 31 7.38 -13.79 9.91
C ARG A 31 7.12 -12.55 9.05
N LEU A 32 6.56 -12.75 7.85
CA LEU A 32 6.32 -11.71 6.86
C LEU A 32 4.86 -11.78 6.37
N SER A 33 4.18 -10.65 6.36
CA SER A 33 2.88 -10.50 5.69
C SER A 33 3.01 -9.54 4.53
N VAL A 34 2.62 -9.96 3.32
CA VAL A 34 2.56 -9.09 2.14
C VAL A 34 1.14 -8.58 2.00
N VAL A 35 0.95 -7.26 2.06
CA VAL A 35 -0.35 -6.60 1.90
C VAL A 35 -0.43 -5.97 0.52
N VAL A 36 -1.40 -6.40 -0.27
CA VAL A 36 -1.67 -5.90 -1.63
C VAL A 36 -3.05 -5.28 -1.68
N VAL A 37 -3.13 -4.00 -2.07
CA VAL A 37 -4.42 -3.33 -2.29
C VAL A 37 -4.78 -3.42 -3.77
N ASN A 38 -5.83 -4.17 -4.09
CA ASN A 38 -6.39 -4.22 -5.42
C ASN A 38 -7.43 -3.11 -5.62
N TYR A 39 -7.31 -2.37 -6.73
CA TYR A 39 -8.36 -1.48 -7.23
C TYR A 39 -8.34 -1.48 -8.76
N LEU A 40 -9.31 -2.16 -9.36
CA LEU A 40 -9.47 -2.30 -10.82
C LEU A 40 -8.24 -2.93 -11.54
N ARG A 41 -7.46 -3.80 -10.84
CA ARG A 41 -6.18 -4.35 -11.30
C ARG A 41 -6.08 -5.87 -11.06
N TRP A 42 -7.15 -6.63 -11.34
CA TRP A 42 -7.16 -8.07 -11.06
C TRP A 42 -6.08 -8.86 -11.78
N GLN A 43 -5.77 -8.49 -13.05
CA GLN A 43 -4.72 -9.16 -13.82
C GLN A 43 -3.34 -8.95 -13.17
N ASP A 44 -3.01 -7.69 -12.85
CA ASP A 44 -1.75 -7.34 -12.20
C ASP A 44 -1.65 -8.00 -10.82
N THR A 45 -2.71 -7.91 -10.01
CA THR A 45 -2.79 -8.56 -8.69
C THR A 45 -2.55 -10.06 -8.79
N ALA A 46 -3.19 -10.75 -9.75
CA ALA A 46 -3.03 -12.18 -9.91
C ALA A 46 -1.65 -12.56 -10.42
N ALA A 47 -1.06 -11.76 -11.32
CA ALA A 47 0.31 -11.95 -11.81
C ALA A 47 1.32 -11.82 -10.66
N LEU A 48 1.20 -10.75 -9.86
CA LEU A 48 2.03 -10.53 -8.69
C LEU A 48 1.92 -11.69 -7.69
N VAL A 49 0.71 -12.12 -7.32
CA VAL A 49 0.52 -13.22 -6.36
C VAL A 49 1.10 -14.54 -6.87
N ARG A 50 0.97 -14.85 -8.17
CA ARG A 50 1.62 -16.04 -8.76
C ARG A 50 3.14 -15.95 -8.62
N GLN A 51 3.72 -14.80 -8.88
CA GLN A 51 5.15 -14.56 -8.71
C GLN A 51 5.58 -14.70 -7.24
N LEU A 52 4.88 -14.07 -6.30
CA LEU A 52 5.17 -14.17 -4.86
C LEU A 52 5.16 -15.64 -4.38
N ARG A 53 4.26 -16.46 -4.92
CA ARG A 53 4.16 -17.89 -4.55
C ARG A 53 5.36 -18.74 -4.99
N THR A 54 6.23 -18.24 -5.84
CA THR A 54 7.50 -18.92 -6.16
C THR A 54 8.55 -18.72 -5.07
N ALA A 55 8.41 -17.70 -4.21
CA ALA A 55 9.34 -17.41 -3.13
C ALA A 55 9.35 -18.51 -2.05
N PRO A 56 10.54 -18.94 -1.58
CA PRO A 56 10.68 -19.92 -0.50
C PRO A 56 9.88 -19.56 0.75
N ALA A 57 9.91 -18.31 1.17
CA ALA A 57 9.18 -17.83 2.37
C ALA A 57 7.69 -18.15 2.31
N LEU A 58 7.03 -17.99 1.14
CA LEU A 58 5.61 -18.34 0.98
C LEU A 58 5.39 -19.85 0.93
N ARG A 59 6.25 -20.59 0.22
CA ARG A 59 6.13 -22.05 0.09
C ARG A 59 6.27 -22.79 1.42
N HIS A 60 7.10 -22.27 2.31
CA HIS A 60 7.36 -22.86 3.63
C HIS A 60 6.47 -22.28 4.75
N GLY A 61 5.50 -21.41 4.43
CA GLY A 61 4.60 -20.81 5.40
C GLY A 61 5.22 -19.72 6.30
N ALA A 62 6.46 -19.30 6.00
CA ALA A 62 7.12 -18.19 6.70
C ALA A 62 6.57 -16.82 6.25
N ALA A 63 5.84 -16.77 5.14
CA ALA A 63 5.13 -15.59 4.68
C ALA A 63 3.67 -15.88 4.33
N GLU A 64 2.83 -14.85 4.33
CA GLU A 64 1.44 -14.85 3.88
C GLU A 64 1.16 -13.66 2.97
N VAL A 65 0.10 -13.75 2.15
CA VAL A 65 -0.37 -12.65 1.29
C VAL A 65 -1.80 -12.28 1.66
N ILE A 66 -2.02 -11.01 1.94
CA ILE A 66 -3.34 -10.44 2.20
C ILE A 66 -3.70 -9.48 1.07
N ILE A 67 -4.77 -9.79 0.35
CA ILE A 67 -5.31 -8.93 -0.70
C ILE A 67 -6.52 -8.20 -0.15
N VAL A 68 -6.54 -6.88 -0.25
CA VAL A 68 -7.72 -6.06 0.03
C VAL A 68 -8.22 -5.45 -1.27
N ASP A 69 -9.36 -5.92 -1.73
CA ASP A 69 -10.03 -5.34 -2.90
C ASP A 69 -10.88 -4.14 -2.49
N ASN A 70 -10.48 -2.98 -2.97
CA ASN A 70 -11.05 -1.68 -2.62
C ASN A 70 -12.10 -1.24 -3.64
N ASP A 71 -13.12 -2.10 -3.87
CA ASP A 71 -14.23 -1.86 -4.78
C ASP A 71 -13.92 -2.05 -6.27
N SER A 72 -13.46 -3.26 -6.62
CA SER A 72 -13.37 -3.64 -8.03
C SER A 72 -14.58 -4.48 -8.46
N PRO A 73 -14.99 -4.44 -9.74
CA PRO A 73 -15.99 -5.35 -10.29
C PRO A 73 -15.65 -6.81 -10.05
N TRP A 74 -16.65 -7.67 -10.13
CA TRP A 74 -16.41 -9.11 -10.08
C TRP A 74 -15.49 -9.56 -11.22
N HIS A 75 -14.60 -10.51 -10.95
CA HIS A 75 -13.67 -11.04 -11.94
C HIS A 75 -13.37 -12.52 -11.64
N PRO A 76 -13.24 -13.41 -12.65
CA PRO A 76 -12.97 -14.85 -12.45
C PRO A 76 -11.71 -15.15 -11.63
N LEU A 77 -10.69 -14.30 -11.72
CA LEU A 77 -9.44 -14.42 -10.93
C LEU A 77 -9.67 -14.38 -9.41
N ILE A 78 -10.78 -13.84 -8.93
CA ILE A 78 -11.14 -13.83 -7.50
C ILE A 78 -11.23 -15.26 -6.96
N ALA A 79 -11.93 -16.16 -7.68
CA ALA A 79 -12.06 -17.54 -7.28
C ALA A 79 -10.70 -18.28 -7.30
N GLN A 80 -9.85 -17.97 -8.28
CA GLN A 80 -8.51 -18.51 -8.37
C GLN A 80 -7.64 -18.06 -7.18
N LEU A 81 -7.61 -16.74 -6.87
CA LEU A 81 -6.83 -16.19 -5.77
C LEU A 81 -7.24 -16.74 -4.40
N ARG A 82 -8.55 -16.91 -4.16
CA ARG A 82 -9.08 -17.48 -2.91
C ARG A 82 -8.68 -18.93 -2.66
N ARG A 83 -8.40 -19.70 -3.71
CA ARG A 83 -7.97 -21.11 -3.61
C ARG A 83 -6.46 -21.26 -3.42
N MET A 84 -5.69 -20.18 -3.51
CA MET A 84 -4.23 -20.25 -3.38
C MET A 84 -3.83 -20.36 -1.90
N PRO A 85 -3.07 -21.40 -1.51
CA PRO A 85 -2.56 -21.52 -0.15
C PRO A 85 -1.71 -20.31 0.25
N GLY A 86 -1.86 -19.84 1.49
CA GLY A 86 -1.16 -18.67 2.01
C GLY A 86 -1.68 -17.32 1.51
N VAL A 87 -2.81 -17.30 0.78
CA VAL A 87 -3.43 -16.09 0.25
C VAL A 87 -4.81 -15.89 0.88
N SER A 88 -5.02 -14.71 1.48
CA SER A 88 -6.30 -14.25 1.99
C SER A 88 -6.83 -13.08 1.17
N LEU A 89 -8.13 -13.04 0.90
CA LEU A 89 -8.75 -11.99 0.08
C LEU A 89 -9.99 -11.42 0.76
N ARG A 90 -9.90 -10.13 1.09
CA ARG A 90 -11.00 -9.30 1.60
C ARG A 90 -11.52 -8.39 0.50
N ARG A 91 -12.84 -8.30 0.30
CA ARG A 91 -13.46 -7.39 -0.66
C ARG A 91 -14.35 -6.38 0.02
N TRP A 92 -14.28 -5.13 -0.42
CA TRP A 92 -15.18 -4.06 -0.02
C TRP A 92 -16.19 -3.70 -1.13
N ARG A 93 -17.32 -3.18 -0.70
CA ARG A 93 -18.35 -2.58 -1.57
C ARG A 93 -18.25 -1.06 -1.43
N GLY A 94 -17.31 -0.44 -2.11
CA GLY A 94 -17.05 0.99 -2.11
C GLY A 94 -15.58 1.31 -1.82
N ASN A 95 -15.01 2.18 -2.66
CA ASN A 95 -13.63 2.63 -2.54
C ASN A 95 -13.48 3.54 -1.31
N ARG A 96 -12.75 3.07 -0.32
CA ARG A 96 -12.49 3.76 0.96
C ARG A 96 -11.17 4.50 1.01
N GLY A 97 -10.39 4.45 -0.09
CA GLY A 97 -9.03 4.99 -0.18
C GLY A 97 -7.96 3.96 0.16
N PHE A 98 -6.73 4.27 -0.26
CA PHE A 98 -5.60 3.36 -0.15
C PHE A 98 -5.18 3.14 1.32
N ALA A 99 -5.05 4.22 2.10
CA ALA A 99 -4.63 4.13 3.50
C ALA A 99 -5.53 3.19 4.31
N ARG A 100 -6.86 3.30 4.19
CA ARG A 100 -7.81 2.41 4.88
C ARG A 100 -7.70 0.97 4.41
N ALA A 101 -7.49 0.76 3.11
CA ALA A 101 -7.36 -0.59 2.57
C ALA A 101 -6.08 -1.27 3.07
N VAL A 102 -4.97 -0.55 3.15
CA VAL A 102 -3.73 -1.02 3.77
C VAL A 102 -3.94 -1.33 5.25
N ASN A 103 -4.54 -0.42 6.02
CA ASN A 103 -4.84 -0.62 7.44
C ASN A 103 -5.66 -1.91 7.67
N GLU A 104 -6.67 -2.17 6.83
CA GLU A 104 -7.45 -3.42 6.90
C GLU A 104 -6.58 -4.64 6.58
N GLY A 105 -5.72 -4.56 5.56
CA GLY A 105 -4.79 -5.63 5.21
C GLY A 105 -3.84 -5.97 6.36
N VAL A 106 -3.27 -4.96 7.00
CA VAL A 106 -2.39 -5.14 8.16
C VAL A 106 -3.15 -5.70 9.37
N ARG A 107 -4.37 -5.24 9.61
CA ARG A 107 -5.24 -5.78 10.67
C ARG A 107 -5.53 -7.28 10.50
N LEU A 108 -5.64 -7.75 9.27
CA LEU A 108 -5.88 -9.16 8.92
C LEU A 108 -4.59 -9.99 8.91
N SER A 109 -3.43 -9.37 8.92
CA SER A 109 -2.12 -10.00 8.83
C SER A 109 -1.54 -10.35 10.19
N ARG A 110 -0.55 -11.27 10.23
CA ARG A 110 0.03 -11.82 11.46
C ARG A 110 1.55 -11.77 11.54
N GLY A 111 2.23 -11.44 10.44
CA GLY A 111 3.69 -11.41 10.37
C GLY A 111 4.32 -10.30 11.23
N ASP A 112 5.52 -10.52 11.75
CA ASP A 112 6.30 -9.53 12.51
C ASP A 112 6.74 -8.35 11.65
N TRP A 113 6.86 -8.59 10.35
CA TRP A 113 7.12 -7.60 9.32
C TRP A 113 5.97 -7.57 8.32
N VAL A 114 5.61 -6.38 7.86
CA VAL A 114 4.56 -6.16 6.88
C VAL A 114 5.15 -5.48 5.65
N LEU A 115 5.08 -6.14 4.50
CA LEU A 115 5.45 -5.58 3.20
C LEU A 115 4.21 -5.04 2.50
N LEU A 116 4.13 -3.72 2.36
CA LEU A 116 3.16 -3.07 1.48
C LEU A 116 3.65 -3.19 0.05
N LEU A 117 2.81 -3.66 -0.85
CA LEU A 117 3.20 -3.90 -2.23
C LEU A 117 2.06 -3.54 -3.20
N ASN A 118 2.35 -2.69 -4.18
CA ASN A 118 1.39 -2.36 -5.21
C ASN A 118 1.16 -3.56 -6.16
N PRO A 119 -0.04 -3.72 -6.74
CA PRO A 119 -0.33 -4.85 -7.62
C PRO A 119 0.46 -4.85 -8.93
N ASP A 120 0.92 -3.68 -9.40
CA ASP A 120 1.70 -3.50 -10.62
C ASP A 120 3.22 -3.54 -10.41
N MET A 121 3.64 -4.33 -9.42
CA MET A 121 5.06 -4.59 -9.13
C MET A 121 5.49 -5.94 -9.67
N SER A 122 6.78 -6.05 -10.03
CA SER A 122 7.47 -7.31 -10.26
C SER A 122 8.71 -7.40 -9.40
N LEU A 123 8.96 -8.59 -8.84
CA LEU A 123 10.02 -8.85 -7.88
C LEU A 123 10.92 -9.99 -8.40
N ASP A 124 12.18 -10.02 -7.97
CA ASP A 124 13.01 -11.21 -8.06
C ASP A 124 12.45 -12.34 -7.16
N GLY A 125 12.57 -13.60 -7.60
CA GLY A 125 12.05 -14.76 -6.86
C GLY A 125 12.57 -14.93 -5.43
N CYS A 126 13.75 -14.37 -5.12
CA CYS A 126 14.34 -14.35 -3.79
C CYS A 126 14.11 -13.03 -3.02
N PHE A 127 13.36 -12.08 -3.59
CA PHE A 127 13.20 -10.75 -3.01
C PHE A 127 12.63 -10.79 -1.58
N LEU A 128 11.57 -11.57 -1.34
CA LEU A 128 10.93 -11.63 -0.02
C LEU A 128 11.89 -12.12 1.06
N ASP A 129 12.64 -13.18 0.76
CA ASP A 129 13.60 -13.77 1.70
C ASP A 129 14.77 -12.81 1.99
N LYS A 130 15.30 -12.15 0.95
CA LYS A 130 16.37 -11.14 1.09
C LYS A 130 15.89 -9.91 1.84
N ALA A 131 14.68 -9.41 1.55
CA ALA A 131 14.12 -8.24 2.21
C ALA A 131 13.88 -8.49 3.70
N LEU A 132 13.35 -9.66 4.05
CA LEU A 132 13.17 -10.06 5.45
C LEU A 132 14.52 -10.20 6.18
N ALA A 133 15.47 -10.92 5.59
CA ALA A 133 16.79 -11.11 6.18
C ALA A 133 17.50 -9.76 6.42
N ARG A 134 17.41 -8.84 5.45
CA ARG A 134 18.00 -7.50 5.58
C ARG A 134 17.34 -6.66 6.66
N ALA A 135 16.01 -6.69 6.74
CA ALA A 135 15.27 -5.98 7.78
C ALA A 135 15.62 -6.48 9.19
N GLU A 136 15.77 -7.79 9.36
CA GLU A 136 16.17 -8.39 10.63
C GLU A 136 17.63 -8.10 11.00
N GLU A 137 18.52 -8.06 10.01
CA GLU A 137 19.90 -7.64 10.21
C GLU A 137 19.97 -6.20 10.72
N LEU A 138 19.27 -5.27 10.06
CA LEU A 138 19.19 -3.87 10.48
C LEU A 138 18.56 -3.74 11.87
N ALA A 139 17.49 -4.50 12.16
CA ALA A 139 16.82 -4.45 13.45
C ALA A 139 17.66 -5.06 14.61
N ARG A 140 18.61 -5.93 14.30
CA ARG A 140 19.59 -6.41 15.29
C ARG A 140 20.68 -5.37 15.55
N ALA A 141 21.08 -4.62 14.53
CA ALA A 141 22.07 -3.55 14.65
C ALA A 141 21.50 -2.28 15.30
N ASP A 142 20.22 -1.96 14.99
CA ASP A 142 19.49 -0.81 15.52
C ASP A 142 18.06 -1.22 15.87
N LEU A 143 17.76 -1.30 17.17
CA LEU A 143 16.43 -1.68 17.68
C LEU A 143 15.32 -0.73 17.25
N HIS A 144 15.66 0.51 16.86
CA HIS A 144 14.74 1.52 16.36
C HIS A 144 14.48 1.37 14.84
N THR A 145 15.03 0.37 14.17
CA THR A 145 14.70 0.07 12.78
C THR A 145 13.20 -0.23 12.65
N GLY A 146 12.46 0.70 12.02
CA GLY A 146 11.01 0.61 11.89
C GLY A 146 10.53 0.40 10.47
N ILE A 147 11.15 1.05 9.50
CA ILE A 147 10.70 1.05 8.10
C ILE A 147 11.90 0.85 7.16
N LEU A 148 11.72 0.02 6.13
CA LEU A 148 12.70 -0.23 5.08
C LEU A 148 12.02 -0.09 3.70
N GLY A 149 12.54 0.81 2.87
CA GLY A 149 12.18 0.94 1.46
C GLY A 149 13.27 0.37 0.56
N PHE A 150 12.91 0.09 -0.67
CA PHE A 150 13.77 -0.59 -1.64
C PHE A 150 14.00 0.24 -2.89
N GLY A 151 15.02 -0.13 -3.68
CA GLY A 151 15.23 0.42 -5.00
C GLY A 151 14.03 0.13 -5.91
N LEU A 152 13.68 1.09 -6.77
CA LEU A 152 12.65 0.90 -7.77
C LEU A 152 13.20 1.13 -9.17
N ARG A 153 12.67 0.37 -10.12
CA ARG A 153 12.90 0.53 -11.55
C ARG A 153 11.58 0.73 -12.28
N ASP A 154 11.60 1.52 -13.32
CA ASP A 154 10.50 1.60 -14.29
C ASP A 154 10.49 0.34 -15.17
N GLY A 155 9.43 0.12 -15.93
CA GLY A 155 9.32 -1.04 -16.82
C GLY A 155 10.41 -1.09 -17.92
N ASP A 156 11.07 0.03 -18.23
CA ASP A 156 12.21 0.14 -19.15
C ASP A 156 13.57 -0.11 -18.47
N GLY A 157 13.58 -0.45 -17.17
CA GLY A 157 14.77 -0.68 -16.36
C GLY A 157 15.42 0.59 -15.79
N SER A 158 14.95 1.78 -16.14
CA SER A 158 15.46 3.03 -15.57
C SER A 158 15.14 3.16 -14.07
N CYS A 159 16.04 3.84 -13.33
CA CYS A 159 15.83 4.02 -11.89
C CYS A 159 14.65 4.95 -11.62
N GLN A 160 13.71 4.45 -10.81
CA GLN A 160 12.62 5.23 -10.27
C GLN A 160 12.96 5.73 -8.86
N ARG A 161 12.59 6.97 -8.57
CA ARG A 161 12.77 7.54 -7.22
C ARG A 161 11.87 6.82 -6.21
N SER A 162 12.47 6.24 -5.17
CA SER A 162 11.77 5.50 -4.10
C SER A 162 11.97 6.06 -2.69
N ALA A 163 12.82 7.08 -2.53
CA ALA A 163 13.12 7.73 -1.25
C ALA A 163 13.42 9.21 -1.44
N GLY A 164 13.44 9.98 -0.38
CA GLY A 164 13.82 11.39 -0.45
C GLY A 164 13.68 12.17 0.87
N PRO A 165 13.99 13.50 0.85
CA PRO A 165 13.73 14.39 1.96
C PRO A 165 12.24 14.70 2.09
N PHE A 166 11.80 15.04 3.32
CA PHE A 166 10.41 15.47 3.54
C PHE A 166 10.03 16.68 2.68
N PRO A 167 8.79 16.71 2.18
CA PRO A 167 8.28 17.84 1.43
C PRO A 167 8.29 19.13 2.29
N THR A 168 8.84 20.20 1.72
CA THR A 168 8.79 21.55 2.26
C THR A 168 7.93 22.44 1.37
N LEU A 169 7.55 23.64 1.85
CA LEU A 169 6.86 24.62 1.02
C LEU A 169 7.69 24.93 -0.25
N ALA A 170 8.98 25.21 -0.10
CA ALA A 170 9.86 25.53 -1.23
C ALA A 170 9.92 24.40 -2.27
N SER A 171 10.15 23.15 -1.82
CA SER A 171 10.18 21.99 -2.73
C SER A 171 8.83 21.73 -3.39
N SER A 172 7.73 21.99 -2.69
CA SER A 172 6.37 21.84 -3.22
C SER A 172 6.04 22.90 -4.26
N LEU A 173 6.43 24.16 -4.02
CA LEU A 173 6.29 25.26 -4.99
C LEU A 173 7.15 25.01 -6.23
N ALA A 174 8.40 24.59 -6.07
CA ALA A 174 9.25 24.20 -7.19
C ALA A 174 8.57 23.13 -8.06
N ARG A 175 7.95 22.10 -7.44
CA ARG A 175 7.19 21.07 -8.18
C ARG A 175 5.93 21.58 -8.86
N LEU A 176 5.31 22.66 -8.36
CA LEU A 176 4.15 23.28 -9.01
C LEU A 176 4.57 24.08 -10.24
N LEU A 177 5.66 24.83 -10.14
CA LEU A 177 6.10 25.82 -11.11
C LEU A 177 7.03 25.25 -12.19
N LEU A 178 7.92 24.31 -11.83
CA LEU A 178 8.89 23.74 -12.76
C LEU A 178 8.26 22.76 -13.76
N PRO A 179 8.69 22.75 -15.03
CA PRO A 179 8.33 21.72 -16.01
C PRO A 179 8.71 20.32 -15.51
N ARG A 180 7.92 19.30 -15.92
CA ARG A 180 8.10 17.91 -15.47
C ARG A 180 9.51 17.33 -15.69
N PRO A 181 10.19 17.57 -16.83
CA PRO A 181 11.55 17.06 -17.04
C PRO A 181 12.51 17.53 -15.96
N TRP A 182 12.40 18.78 -15.52
CA TRP A 182 13.27 19.39 -14.51
C TRP A 182 13.02 18.86 -13.08
N ARG A 183 11.90 18.21 -12.86
CA ARG A 183 11.56 17.55 -11.56
C ARG A 183 12.30 16.23 -11.35
N LYS A 184 12.80 15.58 -12.43
CA LYS A 184 13.48 14.27 -12.40
C LYS A 184 14.92 14.31 -11.86
N TYR A 185 15.58 15.46 -11.89
CA TYR A 185 17.04 15.57 -11.67
C TYR A 185 17.50 15.80 -10.23
N TYR A 186 16.59 15.89 -9.25
CA TYR A 186 16.97 16.36 -7.92
C TYR A 186 17.54 15.30 -6.95
N LEU A 187 17.65 14.03 -7.31
CA LEU A 187 18.36 13.04 -6.47
C LEU A 187 19.11 12.03 -7.35
N ARG A 188 20.43 11.94 -7.15
CA ARG A 188 21.21 10.78 -7.57
C ARG A 188 20.61 9.52 -6.94
N ALA A 189 20.49 8.43 -7.73
CA ALA A 189 20.12 7.14 -7.18
C ALA A 189 21.12 6.80 -6.05
N ALA A 190 20.61 6.52 -4.87
CA ALA A 190 21.46 6.02 -3.79
C ALA A 190 21.97 4.64 -4.19
N THR A 191 23.25 4.38 -3.96
CA THR A 191 23.89 3.09 -4.27
C THR A 191 24.10 2.25 -3.01
N THR A 192 23.98 2.87 -1.81
CA THR A 192 24.23 2.22 -0.53
C THR A 192 23.02 2.34 0.39
N CYS A 193 22.86 1.33 1.25
CA CYS A 193 21.85 1.36 2.31
C CYS A 193 22.14 2.51 3.28
N ARG A 194 21.11 3.34 3.56
CA ARG A 194 21.24 4.50 4.43
C ARG A 194 19.93 4.93 5.05
N PRO A 195 19.95 5.65 6.17
CA PRO A 195 18.78 6.35 6.71
C PRO A 195 18.30 7.42 5.73
N VAL A 196 16.98 7.57 5.63
CA VAL A 196 16.32 8.58 4.78
C VAL A 196 15.12 9.18 5.52
N ASP A 197 14.56 10.28 4.98
CA ASP A 197 13.38 10.86 5.61
C ASP A 197 12.11 10.04 5.30
N TRP A 198 11.93 9.63 4.05
CA TRP A 198 10.78 8.82 3.65
C TRP A 198 11.13 7.86 2.52
N VAL A 199 10.35 6.78 2.43
CA VAL A 199 10.34 5.80 1.34
C VAL A 199 8.92 5.63 0.80
N THR A 200 8.79 5.22 -0.48
CA THR A 200 7.48 5.11 -1.13
C THR A 200 6.72 3.87 -0.70
N GLY A 201 5.39 4.02 -0.51
CA GLY A 201 4.49 2.96 -0.09
C GLY A 201 4.22 1.87 -1.13
N CYS A 202 4.70 2.00 -2.38
CA CYS A 202 4.48 0.97 -3.40
C CYS A 202 5.31 -0.30 -3.18
N CYS A 203 6.44 -0.21 -2.44
CA CYS A 203 7.25 -1.33 -1.97
C CYS A 203 7.93 -0.91 -0.66
N LEU A 204 7.25 -1.10 0.48
CA LEU A 204 7.65 -0.63 1.80
C LEU A 204 7.47 -1.74 2.82
N LEU A 205 8.54 -2.09 3.52
CA LEU A 205 8.53 -3.04 4.60
C LEU A 205 8.51 -2.29 5.94
N VAL A 206 7.58 -2.63 6.81
CA VAL A 206 7.44 -2.00 8.13
C VAL A 206 7.42 -3.07 9.23
N ARG A 207 8.11 -2.80 10.32
CA ARG A 207 8.07 -3.64 11.52
C ARG A 207 6.73 -3.50 12.21
N ARG A 208 6.08 -4.62 12.58
CA ARG A 208 4.76 -4.59 13.21
C ARG A 208 4.71 -3.70 14.44
N THR A 209 5.69 -3.80 15.32
CA THR A 209 5.77 -2.94 16.53
C THR A 209 5.84 -1.45 16.20
N CYS A 210 6.54 -1.07 15.12
CA CYS A 210 6.54 0.29 14.60
C CYS A 210 5.16 0.68 14.09
N TRP A 211 4.53 -0.17 13.26
CA TRP A 211 3.18 0.07 12.74
C TRP A 211 2.14 0.30 13.83
N GLU A 212 2.12 -0.56 14.84
CA GLU A 212 1.21 -0.48 15.98
C GLU A 212 1.47 0.76 16.83
N ASN A 213 2.73 1.09 17.10
CA ASN A 213 3.10 2.33 17.79
C ASN A 213 2.63 3.58 17.06
N LEU A 214 2.61 3.57 15.71
CA LEU A 214 2.15 4.68 14.89
C LEU A 214 0.62 4.73 14.73
N GLY A 215 -0.09 3.63 14.99
CA GLY A 215 -1.51 3.48 14.71
C GLY A 215 -1.83 3.32 13.22
N GLY A 216 -0.85 2.84 12.42
CA GLY A 216 -1.01 2.61 10.99
C GLY A 216 -0.93 3.87 10.13
N LEU A 217 -1.45 3.78 8.90
CA LEU A 217 -1.62 4.91 7.99
C LEU A 217 -2.77 5.81 8.45
N ASP A 218 -2.63 7.13 8.28
CA ASP A 218 -3.69 8.07 8.63
C ASP A 218 -4.81 8.05 7.57
N ASP A 219 -6.02 7.75 8.00
CA ASP A 219 -7.24 7.67 7.19
C ASP A 219 -7.65 9.00 6.54
N ALA A 220 -7.06 10.12 6.95
CA ALA A 220 -7.25 11.42 6.30
C ALA A 220 -6.66 11.45 4.88
N PHE A 221 -5.71 10.55 4.59
CA PHE A 221 -5.16 10.38 3.24
C PHE A 221 -5.99 9.36 2.47
N PHE A 222 -6.61 9.82 1.38
CA PHE A 222 -7.31 8.91 0.47
C PHE A 222 -6.33 8.11 -0.40
N LEU A 223 -5.35 8.78 -0.96
CA LEU A 223 -4.25 8.24 -1.77
C LEU A 223 -3.16 9.30 -1.92
N TYR A 224 -1.89 8.89 -1.86
CA TYR A 224 -0.67 9.69 -1.87
C TYR A 224 -0.39 10.44 -0.56
N TYR A 225 0.89 10.55 -0.22
CA TYR A 225 1.43 11.16 1.00
C TYR A 225 1.16 10.38 2.30
N GLU A 226 0.36 9.32 2.30
CA GLU A 226 0.17 8.44 3.46
C GLU A 226 1.48 7.75 3.88
N ASP A 227 2.33 7.42 2.90
CA ASP A 227 3.67 6.86 3.09
C ASP A 227 4.65 7.89 3.65
N VAL A 228 4.63 9.11 3.12
CA VAL A 228 5.45 10.23 3.61
C VAL A 228 5.04 10.61 5.05
N ASP A 229 3.73 10.64 5.34
CA ASP A 229 3.18 10.88 6.68
C ASP A 229 3.60 9.78 7.67
N LEU A 230 3.50 8.51 7.26
CA LEU A 230 3.92 7.37 8.08
C LEU A 230 5.39 7.48 8.46
N CYS A 231 6.27 7.72 7.47
CA CYS A 231 7.71 7.85 7.68
C CYS A 231 8.02 9.06 8.59
N ARG A 232 7.30 10.16 8.44
CA ARG A 232 7.49 11.34 9.29
C ARG A 232 7.11 11.05 10.74
N ARG A 233 5.92 10.49 10.98
CA ARG A 233 5.49 10.08 12.32
C ARG A 233 6.41 9.03 12.94
N ALA A 234 6.96 8.12 12.12
CA ALA A 234 7.94 7.15 12.57
C ALA A 234 9.19 7.86 13.12
N ARG A 235 9.78 8.77 12.36
CA ARG A 235 10.96 9.52 12.80
C ARG A 235 10.69 10.42 14.03
N GLU A 236 9.54 11.06 14.09
CA GLU A 236 9.13 11.87 15.24
C GLU A 236 8.99 11.02 16.53
N ARG A 237 8.75 9.70 16.40
CA ARG A 237 8.70 8.75 17.52
C ARG A 237 9.99 7.95 17.73
N GLY A 238 11.09 8.36 17.10
CA GLY A 238 12.41 7.77 17.28
C GLY A 238 12.67 6.52 16.42
N TRP A 239 11.76 6.13 15.50
CA TRP A 239 12.01 5.04 14.57
C TRP A 239 12.91 5.47 13.42
N THR A 240 13.80 4.58 12.98
CA THR A 240 14.66 4.79 11.82
C THR A 240 13.98 4.30 10.54
N VAL A 241 14.05 5.12 9.49
CA VAL A 241 13.59 4.78 8.13
C VAL A 241 14.81 4.55 7.25
N TRP A 242 14.94 3.35 6.70
CA TRP A 242 16.07 2.93 5.87
C TRP A 242 15.68 2.83 4.40
N HIS A 243 16.64 3.08 3.52
CA HIS A 243 16.51 2.79 2.09
C HIS A 243 17.62 1.84 1.65
N GLU A 244 17.21 0.67 1.12
CA GLU A 244 18.10 -0.40 0.63
C GLU A 244 17.99 -0.49 -0.89
N PRO A 245 18.86 0.22 -1.64
CA PRO A 245 18.77 0.28 -3.09
C PRO A 245 19.31 -0.97 -3.80
N SER A 246 20.10 -1.82 -3.14
CA SER A 246 20.64 -3.05 -3.72
C SER A 246 19.56 -4.10 -3.96
N LEU A 247 18.49 -4.06 -3.16
CA LEU A 247 17.27 -4.83 -3.39
C LEU A 247 16.28 -3.96 -4.18
N SER A 248 15.96 -4.36 -5.40
CA SER A 248 15.11 -3.55 -6.27
C SER A 248 13.90 -4.34 -6.78
N ALA A 249 12.79 -3.61 -6.99
CA ALA A 249 11.56 -4.10 -7.59
C ALA A 249 11.22 -3.27 -8.84
N THR A 250 10.55 -3.86 -9.83
CA THR A 250 10.08 -3.14 -11.03
C THR A 250 8.64 -2.68 -10.84
N HIS A 251 8.37 -1.40 -11.06
CA HIS A 251 7.05 -0.78 -10.98
C HIS A 251 6.57 -0.41 -12.38
N HIS A 252 5.61 -1.16 -12.91
CA HIS A 252 5.25 -1.09 -14.34
C HIS A 252 4.45 0.16 -14.73
N HIS A 253 3.64 0.72 -13.82
CA HIS A 253 2.72 1.81 -14.14
C HIS A 253 2.83 3.03 -13.23
N PRO A 254 4.04 3.59 -13.02
CA PRO A 254 4.20 4.74 -12.14
C PRO A 254 3.51 6.00 -12.69
N LEU A 255 2.96 6.82 -11.78
CA LEU A 255 2.25 8.04 -12.18
C LEU A 255 3.17 9.08 -12.82
N HIS A 256 4.45 9.11 -12.47
CA HIS A 256 5.38 10.14 -12.95
C HIS A 256 5.69 10.04 -14.45
N GLY A 257 5.56 8.86 -15.05
CA GLY A 257 5.80 8.60 -16.48
C GLY A 257 4.68 9.10 -17.41
N ARG A 258 3.53 9.52 -16.91
CA ARG A 258 2.34 9.87 -17.72
C ARG A 258 1.68 11.18 -17.31
N ALA A 259 0.82 11.73 -18.20
CA ALA A 259 0.04 12.92 -17.90
C ALA A 259 -0.91 12.65 -16.72
N VAL A 260 -0.95 13.55 -15.71
CA VAL A 260 -1.86 13.42 -14.58
C VAL A 260 -3.27 13.89 -14.99
N PRO A 261 -4.26 13.00 -15.05
CA PRO A 261 -5.64 13.38 -15.31
C PRO A 261 -6.19 14.38 -14.27
N ALA A 262 -7.16 15.17 -14.65
CA ALA A 262 -7.70 16.23 -13.77
C ALA A 262 -8.20 15.70 -12.41
N HIS A 263 -8.86 14.54 -12.37
CA HIS A 263 -9.33 13.93 -11.14
C HIS A 263 -8.18 13.46 -10.22
N LEU A 264 -7.06 12.93 -10.75
CA LEU A 264 -5.89 12.60 -9.94
C LEU A 264 -5.20 13.87 -9.43
N ARG A 265 -5.35 15.00 -10.12
CA ARG A 265 -4.90 16.29 -9.62
C ARG A 265 -5.63 16.69 -8.33
N LEU A 266 -6.96 16.47 -8.30
CA LEU A 266 -7.75 16.70 -7.10
C LEU A 266 -7.27 15.83 -5.93
N VAL A 267 -7.02 14.53 -6.17
CA VAL A 267 -6.48 13.60 -5.17
C VAL A 267 -5.10 14.05 -4.67
N THR A 268 -4.16 14.35 -5.58
CA THR A 268 -2.80 14.75 -5.20
C THR A 268 -2.75 16.10 -4.49
N ARG A 269 -3.64 17.05 -4.82
CA ARG A 269 -3.73 18.34 -4.10
C ARG A 269 -4.37 18.19 -2.73
N HIS A 270 -5.38 17.33 -2.60
CA HIS A 270 -5.95 16.95 -1.30
C HIS A 270 -4.85 16.38 -0.39
N ALA A 271 -4.12 15.39 -0.87
CA ALA A 271 -3.06 14.73 -0.11
C ALA A 271 -1.95 15.70 0.32
N LEU A 272 -1.46 16.55 -0.59
CA LEU A 272 -0.46 17.56 -0.29
C LEU A 272 -0.93 18.57 0.78
N LEU A 273 -2.18 19.06 0.66
CA LEU A 273 -2.75 20.01 1.62
C LEU A 273 -3.01 19.33 2.98
N THR A 274 -3.44 18.07 3.00
CA THR A 274 -3.56 17.27 4.23
C THR A 274 -2.22 17.15 4.93
N TYR A 275 -1.15 16.80 4.19
CA TYR A 275 0.21 16.71 4.72
C TYR A 275 0.71 18.06 5.25
N ALA A 276 0.52 19.14 4.47
CA ALA A 276 0.93 20.47 4.87
C ALA A 276 0.22 20.93 6.16
N LEU A 277 -1.10 20.66 6.27
CA LEU A 277 -1.86 21.07 7.46
C LEU A 277 -1.46 20.29 8.72
N LYS A 278 -1.02 19.04 8.57
CA LYS A 278 -0.53 18.23 9.70
C LYS A 278 0.87 18.60 10.15
N HIS A 279 1.76 18.95 9.21
CA HIS A 279 3.20 18.97 9.48
C HIS A 279 3.89 20.31 9.26
N TRP A 280 3.20 21.30 8.68
CA TRP A 280 3.78 22.59 8.42
C TRP A 280 3.14 23.70 9.29
N PRO A 281 3.85 24.81 9.53
CA PRO A 281 3.24 25.99 10.12
C PRO A 281 2.00 26.44 9.32
N HIS A 282 0.97 26.90 10.02
CA HIS A 282 -0.31 27.27 9.39
C HIS A 282 -0.18 28.32 8.27
N TRP A 283 0.75 29.28 8.41
CA TRP A 283 0.96 30.30 7.39
C TRP A 283 1.49 29.70 6.07
N GLN A 284 2.37 28.67 6.13
CA GLN A 284 2.86 27.97 4.95
C GLN A 284 1.74 27.21 4.24
N THR A 285 0.88 26.56 5.00
CA THR A 285 -0.28 25.85 4.46
C THR A 285 -1.26 26.82 3.80
N ARG A 286 -1.52 27.98 4.39
CA ARG A 286 -2.36 29.04 3.80
C ARG A 286 -1.75 29.59 2.51
N LEU A 287 -0.46 29.86 2.48
CA LEU A 287 0.25 30.32 1.27
C LEU A 287 0.16 29.28 0.15
N LEU A 288 0.44 28.01 0.45
CA LEU A 288 0.29 26.92 -0.51
C LEU A 288 -1.16 26.83 -1.05
N ALA A 289 -2.14 26.88 -0.16
CA ALA A 289 -3.55 26.86 -0.54
C ALA A 289 -3.92 28.05 -1.45
N GLY A 290 -3.41 29.26 -1.17
CA GLY A 290 -3.59 30.43 -2.04
C GLY A 290 -3.03 30.20 -3.44
N ILE A 291 -1.82 29.68 -3.56
CA ILE A 291 -1.16 29.40 -4.84
C ILE A 291 -1.92 28.32 -5.62
N ILE A 292 -2.32 27.23 -4.96
CA ILE A 292 -3.14 26.18 -5.61
C ILE A 292 -4.49 26.73 -6.05
N ARG A 293 -5.09 27.68 -5.30
CA ARG A 293 -6.35 28.33 -5.67
C ARG A 293 -6.22 29.15 -6.96
N ILE A 294 -5.11 29.89 -7.11
CA ILE A 294 -4.80 30.64 -8.34
C ILE A 294 -4.59 29.66 -9.51
N GLU A 295 -3.77 28.60 -9.33
CA GLU A 295 -3.60 27.56 -10.35
C GLU A 295 -4.95 26.98 -10.79
N THR A 296 -5.83 26.70 -9.84
CA THR A 296 -7.13 26.10 -10.07
C THR A 296 -8.05 27.04 -10.85
N TRP A 297 -8.10 28.31 -10.49
CA TRP A 297 -8.88 29.32 -11.17
C TRP A 297 -8.45 29.51 -12.64
N TRP A 298 -7.15 29.59 -12.91
CA TRP A 298 -6.63 29.66 -14.27
C TRP A 298 -7.00 28.43 -15.10
N ARG A 299 -6.85 27.24 -14.54
CA ARG A 299 -7.19 25.99 -15.23
C ARG A 299 -8.69 25.87 -15.50
N GLN A 300 -9.52 26.34 -14.59
CA GLN A 300 -10.96 26.37 -14.76
C GLN A 300 -11.34 27.29 -15.94
N ARG A 301 -10.77 28.47 -15.99
CA ARG A 301 -10.99 29.42 -17.11
C ARG A 301 -10.56 28.84 -18.45
N LEU A 302 -9.37 28.25 -18.50
CA LEU A 302 -8.87 27.60 -19.72
C LEU A 302 -9.74 26.42 -20.15
N ALA A 303 -10.31 25.67 -19.21
CA ALA A 303 -11.25 24.59 -19.52
C ALA A 303 -12.57 25.15 -20.15
N TRP A 304 -13.13 26.19 -19.56
CA TRP A 304 -14.31 26.87 -20.13
C TRP A 304 -14.08 27.43 -21.53
N GLN A 305 -12.96 28.11 -21.77
CA GLN A 305 -12.59 28.61 -23.08
C GLN A 305 -12.47 27.50 -24.15
N ARG A 306 -12.20 26.25 -23.73
CA ARG A 306 -12.09 25.08 -24.60
C ARG A 306 -13.40 24.28 -24.71
N GLY A 307 -14.48 24.71 -24.08
CA GLY A 307 -15.76 23.99 -24.03
C GLY A 307 -15.67 22.67 -23.21
N ASP A 308 -14.66 22.50 -22.32
CA ASP A 308 -14.48 21.29 -21.51
C ASP A 308 -15.15 21.48 -20.15
N ASP A 309 -16.46 21.39 -20.12
CA ASP A 309 -17.29 21.59 -18.92
C ASP A 309 -16.96 20.58 -17.82
N LEU A 310 -16.59 19.34 -18.19
CA LEU A 310 -16.22 18.31 -17.23
C LEU A 310 -14.96 18.70 -16.45
N ARG A 311 -13.92 19.17 -17.17
CA ARG A 311 -12.71 19.66 -16.50
C ARG A 311 -12.97 20.94 -15.72
N ALA A 312 -13.77 21.84 -16.23
CA ALA A 312 -14.15 23.06 -15.53
C ALA A 312 -14.83 22.76 -14.19
N GLY A 313 -15.77 21.81 -14.15
CA GLY A 313 -16.45 21.36 -12.94
C GLY A 313 -15.51 20.66 -11.92
N LEU A 314 -14.52 19.91 -12.41
CA LEU A 314 -13.48 19.31 -11.54
C LEU A 314 -12.60 20.38 -10.91
N PHE A 315 -12.20 21.42 -11.66
CA PHE A 315 -11.42 22.53 -11.11
C PHE A 315 -12.23 23.42 -10.17
N ASP A 316 -13.54 23.63 -10.41
CA ASP A 316 -14.43 24.27 -9.44
C ASP A 316 -14.46 23.51 -8.11
N THR A 317 -14.63 22.18 -8.18
CA THR A 317 -14.61 21.33 -6.98
C THR A 317 -13.26 21.39 -6.25
N LEU A 318 -12.14 21.42 -6.98
CA LEU A 318 -10.82 21.61 -6.42
C LEU A 318 -10.68 22.97 -5.71
N GLY A 319 -11.16 24.05 -6.33
CA GLY A 319 -11.16 25.40 -5.75
C GLY A 319 -11.94 25.47 -4.42
N ARG A 320 -13.12 24.85 -4.37
CA ARG A 320 -13.93 24.76 -3.14
C ARG A 320 -13.23 23.92 -2.07
N MET A 321 -12.61 22.81 -2.45
CA MET A 321 -11.84 21.95 -1.55
C MET A 321 -10.64 22.72 -0.94
N VAL A 322 -9.89 23.46 -1.75
CA VAL A 322 -8.78 24.31 -1.28
C VAL A 322 -9.30 25.39 -0.31
N GLY A 323 -10.47 25.98 -0.58
CA GLY A 323 -11.13 26.91 0.34
C GLY A 323 -11.51 26.27 1.69
N ASP A 324 -11.86 24.99 1.72
CA ASP A 324 -12.12 24.26 2.96
C ASP A 324 -10.81 24.06 3.75
N PHE A 325 -9.70 23.70 3.11
CA PHE A 325 -8.39 23.60 3.73
C PHE A 325 -7.91 24.95 4.31
N ALA A 326 -8.06 26.03 3.57
CA ALA A 326 -7.68 27.36 4.05
C ALA A 326 -8.43 27.79 5.33
N ARG A 327 -9.61 27.22 5.58
CA ARG A 327 -10.43 27.42 6.79
C ARG A 327 -10.26 26.32 7.84
N GLY A 328 -9.29 25.41 7.68
CA GLY A 328 -9.07 24.28 8.58
C GLY A 328 -10.13 23.17 8.54
N ARG A 329 -11.02 23.16 7.52
CA ARG A 329 -12.16 22.21 7.43
C ARG A 329 -11.80 20.95 6.65
N ILE A 330 -10.84 20.14 7.16
CA ILE A 330 -10.34 18.93 6.50
C ILE A 330 -11.46 17.94 6.17
N GLY A 331 -12.38 17.71 7.11
CA GLY A 331 -13.49 16.79 6.89
C GLY A 331 -14.42 17.21 5.75
N ALA A 332 -14.61 18.50 5.52
CA ALA A 332 -15.39 19.01 4.38
C ALA A 332 -14.63 18.78 3.05
N ALA A 333 -13.33 19.02 3.04
CA ALA A 333 -12.46 18.75 1.89
C ALA A 333 -12.48 17.26 1.51
N GLY A 334 -12.34 16.35 2.48
CA GLY A 334 -12.42 14.91 2.27
C GLY A 334 -13.78 14.45 1.73
N ARG A 335 -14.90 14.99 2.25
CA ARG A 335 -16.23 14.69 1.70
C ARG A 335 -16.41 15.15 0.27
N ARG A 336 -15.79 16.28 -0.14
CA ARG A 336 -15.82 16.72 -1.55
C ARG A 336 -15.04 15.76 -2.45
N LEU A 337 -13.86 15.34 -2.01
CA LEU A 337 -13.05 14.35 -2.71
C LEU A 337 -13.84 13.05 -2.93
N LEU A 338 -14.39 12.47 -1.87
CA LEU A 338 -15.15 11.22 -1.93
C LEU A 338 -16.36 11.31 -2.87
N ARG A 339 -17.07 12.46 -2.93
CA ARG A 339 -18.18 12.63 -3.88
C ARG A 339 -17.72 12.57 -5.34
N VAL A 340 -16.56 13.14 -5.67
CA VAL A 340 -16.02 13.09 -7.04
C VAL A 340 -15.60 11.67 -7.40
N VAL A 341 -14.94 10.97 -6.46
CA VAL A 341 -14.52 9.59 -6.67
C VAL A 341 -15.73 8.68 -6.92
N ARG A 342 -16.75 8.73 -6.06
CA ARG A 342 -17.99 7.92 -6.19
C ARG A 342 -18.74 8.17 -7.49
N ARG A 343 -18.99 9.43 -7.87
CA ARG A 343 -19.67 9.76 -9.13
C ARG A 343 -18.96 9.19 -10.36
N ARG A 344 -17.64 9.12 -10.30
CA ARG A 344 -16.86 8.56 -11.40
C ARG A 344 -16.92 7.04 -11.44
N GLU A 345 -16.97 6.39 -10.29
CA GLU A 345 -17.18 4.95 -10.17
C GLU A 345 -18.55 4.55 -10.69
N GLU A 346 -19.59 5.28 -10.30
CA GLU A 346 -20.95 5.12 -10.82
C GLU A 346 -21.01 5.28 -12.35
N TRP A 347 -20.34 6.30 -12.91
CA TRP A 347 -20.27 6.51 -14.36
C TRP A 347 -19.53 5.38 -15.08
N ARG A 348 -18.41 4.88 -14.51
CA ARG A 348 -17.67 3.74 -15.08
C ARG A 348 -18.49 2.45 -15.04
N ALA A 349 -19.19 2.20 -13.97
CA ALA A 349 -20.08 1.05 -13.85
C ALA A 349 -21.22 1.09 -14.87
N ALA A 350 -21.82 2.28 -15.07
CA ALA A 350 -22.86 2.49 -16.07
C ALA A 350 -22.37 2.24 -17.51
N VAL A 351 -21.16 2.72 -17.84
CA VAL A 351 -20.56 2.50 -19.18
C VAL A 351 -20.17 1.03 -19.38
N SER A 352 -19.65 0.34 -18.37
CA SER A 352 -19.33 -1.10 -18.45
C SER A 352 -20.57 -1.96 -18.67
N ASN A 353 -21.67 -1.65 -17.96
CA ASN A 353 -22.93 -2.38 -18.11
C ASN A 353 -23.62 -2.14 -19.48
N HIS A 354 -23.34 -1.02 -20.16
CA HIS A 354 -23.82 -0.78 -21.53
C HIS A 354 -23.06 -1.59 -22.59
N CYS A 355 -21.75 -1.79 -22.38
CA CYS A 355 -20.96 -2.64 -23.29
C CYS A 355 -21.29 -4.15 -23.15
N ASP A 356 -21.72 -4.61 -21.97
CA ASP A 356 -22.07 -6.01 -21.73
C ASP A 356 -23.51 -6.37 -22.16
N SER A 357 -24.33 -5.37 -22.54
CA SER A 357 -25.70 -5.58 -23.01
C SER A 357 -25.87 -5.58 -24.54
N GLU A 358 -24.78 -5.38 -25.29
CA GLU A 358 -24.77 -5.41 -26.77
C GLU A 358 -24.02 -6.62 -27.37
N PHE A 359 -23.79 -7.70 -26.57
CA PHE A 359 -23.29 -8.98 -27.11
C PHE A 359 -24.18 -10.16 -26.74
#